data_7cf3dc874ee12ed3c6146c33e9dd2a0e
#
_entry.id   7cf3dc874ee12ed3c6146c33e9dd2a0e
#
_cell.length_a   1.000
_cell.length_b   1.000
_cell.length_c   1.000
_cell.angle_alpha   90.00
_cell.angle_beta   90.00
_cell.angle_gamma   90.00
#
_symmetry.space_group_name_H-M   'P 1'
#
loop_
_entity.id
_entity.type
_entity.pdbx_description
1 polymer ?
#
loop_
_entity_poly.entity_id
_entity_poly.type
_entity_poly.pdbx_seq_one_letter_code
_entity_poly.pdbx_strand_id
1 'polypeptide(L)'
;MGTLKTGDEHIRFDGMPTGYLLSDFWRWSSSDLLDNTLRGTFSEFIVGTALDLDLTTGFENWLPWDLTYPFQWQDSLGQTYDEVRIEVKSASYIQPWEQEKLSNIVFSIRPTAKWEPDGRRSDQRQRQSDVYIFCLYAETNRRTADPLILDGWEFYIVPTWKLDEICGPQKTISLNSLRQLDPIRADYSGIQAAIVQCVQGDECTPPPGILHNFCAFCYVILVHYYKAARNGRAALFALYFRFFGRYDHEETS
;
A
#
# COMPACT_ATOMS: atom_id res chain seq x y z
N MET A 1 -20.13 12.07 -4.25
CA MET A 1 -19.73 10.64 -4.35
C MET A 1 -20.86 9.83 -4.94
N GLY A 2 -20.64 9.00 -5.94
CA GLY A 2 -21.62 8.05 -6.44
C GLY A 2 -21.79 6.89 -5.43
N THR A 3 -23.02 6.40 -5.27
CA THR A 3 -23.25 5.17 -4.51
C THR A 3 -22.50 4.01 -5.17
N LEU A 4 -21.77 3.22 -4.39
CA LEU A 4 -21.14 1.99 -4.90
C LEU A 4 -22.20 1.10 -5.54
N LYS A 5 -21.81 0.50 -6.65
CA LYS A 5 -22.63 -0.43 -7.40
C LYS A 5 -22.29 -1.86 -7.01
N THR A 6 -23.32 -2.74 -7.00
CA THR A 6 -23.13 -4.16 -6.65
C THR A 6 -22.72 -5.02 -7.84
N GLY A 7 -22.98 -4.52 -9.05
CA GLY A 7 -22.81 -5.28 -10.28
C GLY A 7 -24.11 -5.92 -10.79
N ASP A 8 -25.15 -5.97 -9.95
CA ASP A 8 -26.46 -6.57 -10.29
C ASP A 8 -27.40 -5.59 -10.98
N GLU A 9 -26.98 -4.32 -11.11
CA GLU A 9 -27.78 -3.30 -11.77
C GLU A 9 -27.88 -3.60 -13.28
N HIS A 10 -29.11 -3.57 -13.78
CA HIS A 10 -29.36 -3.73 -15.22
C HIS A 10 -28.94 -2.50 -16.00
N ILE A 11 -28.26 -2.71 -17.13
CA ILE A 11 -28.13 -1.70 -18.19
C ILE A 11 -29.51 -1.52 -18.83
N ARG A 12 -29.96 -0.29 -18.98
CA ARG A 12 -31.33 0.04 -19.41
C ARG A 12 -31.34 0.88 -20.68
N PHE A 13 -32.34 0.65 -21.51
CA PHE A 13 -32.72 1.48 -22.66
C PHE A 13 -34.22 1.77 -22.59
N ASP A 14 -34.60 3.03 -22.75
CA ASP A 14 -36.00 3.49 -22.64
C ASP A 14 -36.72 2.98 -21.37
N GLY A 15 -35.98 2.99 -20.23
CA GLY A 15 -36.48 2.51 -18.94
C GLY A 15 -36.52 0.99 -18.76
N MET A 16 -36.32 0.20 -19.84
CA MET A 16 -36.40 -1.26 -19.83
C MET A 16 -35.03 -1.89 -19.71
N PRO A 17 -34.88 -3.06 -19.00
CA PRO A 17 -33.63 -3.81 -18.96
C PRO A 17 -33.22 -4.30 -20.36
N THR A 18 -31.93 -4.20 -20.67
CA THR A 18 -31.37 -4.71 -21.95
C THR A 18 -31.00 -6.20 -21.90
N GLY A 19 -31.11 -6.86 -20.75
CA GLY A 19 -30.64 -8.23 -20.53
C GLY A 19 -29.17 -8.32 -20.06
N TYR A 20 -28.44 -7.20 -19.99
CA TYR A 20 -27.08 -7.12 -19.48
C TYR A 20 -27.02 -6.44 -18.12
N LEU A 21 -26.09 -6.90 -17.28
CA LEU A 21 -25.79 -6.35 -15.96
C LEU A 21 -24.53 -5.48 -15.99
N LEU A 22 -24.34 -4.66 -14.98
CA LEU A 22 -23.11 -3.92 -14.78
C LEU A 22 -21.90 -4.84 -14.58
N SER A 23 -22.09 -6.01 -13.94
CA SER A 23 -21.04 -7.03 -13.80
C SER A 23 -20.61 -7.64 -15.14
N ASP A 24 -21.47 -7.65 -16.19
CA ASP A 24 -21.08 -8.07 -17.53
C ASP A 24 -20.09 -7.07 -18.15
N PHE A 25 -20.36 -5.77 -17.94
CA PHE A 25 -19.42 -4.73 -18.34
C PHE A 25 -18.08 -4.86 -17.60
N TRP A 26 -18.09 -5.08 -16.28
CA TRP A 26 -16.86 -5.26 -15.52
C TRP A 26 -16.05 -6.47 -15.98
N ARG A 27 -16.70 -7.61 -16.22
CA ARG A 27 -16.04 -8.79 -16.79
C ARG A 27 -15.40 -8.50 -18.14
N TRP A 28 -16.13 -7.81 -19.00
CA TRP A 28 -15.63 -7.47 -20.35
C TRP A 28 -14.47 -6.46 -20.28
N SER A 29 -14.55 -5.44 -19.42
CA SER A 29 -13.60 -4.32 -19.41
C SER A 29 -12.42 -4.53 -18.44
N SER A 30 -12.57 -5.36 -17.41
CA SER A 30 -11.67 -5.36 -16.24
C SER A 30 -11.16 -6.75 -15.86
N SER A 31 -11.20 -7.73 -16.75
CA SER A 31 -10.71 -9.09 -16.48
C SER A 31 -9.21 -9.25 -16.69
N ASP A 32 -8.57 -8.43 -17.51
CA ASP A 32 -7.13 -8.52 -17.74
C ASP A 32 -6.35 -7.65 -16.75
N LEU A 33 -6.03 -8.22 -15.59
CA LEU A 33 -5.28 -7.54 -14.53
C LEU A 33 -3.78 -7.36 -14.87
N LEU A 34 -3.31 -7.84 -16.01
CA LEU A 34 -1.98 -7.51 -16.54
C LEU A 34 -1.98 -6.19 -17.30
N ASP A 35 -3.15 -5.68 -17.73
CA ASP A 35 -3.26 -4.34 -18.32
C ASP A 35 -2.67 -3.28 -17.38
N ASN A 36 -1.93 -2.33 -17.94
CA ASN A 36 -1.18 -1.36 -17.14
C ASN A 36 -2.08 -0.50 -16.24
N THR A 37 -3.24 -0.09 -16.73
CA THR A 37 -4.18 0.75 -15.99
C THR A 37 -4.87 -0.04 -14.90
N LEU A 38 -5.40 -1.22 -15.26
CA LEU A 38 -6.07 -2.08 -14.30
C LEU A 38 -5.12 -2.62 -13.23
N ARG A 39 -3.90 -2.99 -13.59
CA ARG A 39 -2.87 -3.39 -12.63
C ARG A 39 -2.53 -2.26 -11.66
N GLY A 40 -2.50 -1.00 -12.14
CA GLY A 40 -2.33 0.18 -11.29
C GLY A 40 -3.41 0.24 -10.23
N THR A 41 -4.67 0.32 -10.63
CA THR A 41 -5.83 0.36 -9.74
C THR A 41 -5.91 -0.87 -8.82
N PHE A 42 -5.58 -2.05 -9.34
CA PHE A 42 -5.55 -3.28 -8.55
C PHE A 42 -4.44 -3.24 -7.48
N SER A 43 -3.28 -2.66 -7.79
CA SER A 43 -2.20 -2.46 -6.81
C SER A 43 -2.62 -1.53 -5.67
N GLU A 44 -3.35 -0.45 -5.98
CA GLU A 44 -3.93 0.44 -4.97
C GLU A 44 -4.94 -0.30 -4.08
N PHE A 45 -5.80 -1.13 -4.69
CA PHE A 45 -6.73 -1.99 -3.96
C PHE A 45 -6.00 -2.99 -3.04
N ILE A 46 -4.94 -3.66 -3.53
CA ILE A 46 -4.12 -4.58 -2.72
C ILE A 46 -3.54 -3.85 -1.51
N VAL A 47 -2.93 -2.68 -1.70
CA VAL A 47 -2.36 -1.88 -0.61
C VAL A 47 -3.46 -1.42 0.34
N GLY A 48 -4.59 -0.94 -0.17
CA GLY A 48 -5.73 -0.52 0.64
C GLY A 48 -6.27 -1.64 1.53
N THR A 49 -6.38 -2.87 0.99
CA THR A 49 -6.82 -4.03 1.78
C THR A 49 -5.77 -4.47 2.81
N ALA A 50 -4.47 -4.37 2.49
CA ALA A 50 -3.40 -4.67 3.44
C ALA A 50 -3.37 -3.68 4.63
N LEU A 51 -3.85 -2.46 4.42
CA LEU A 51 -3.97 -1.41 5.44
C LEU A 51 -5.31 -1.42 6.18
N ASP A 52 -6.23 -2.33 5.82
CA ASP A 52 -7.59 -2.40 6.38
C ASP A 52 -8.36 -1.07 6.21
N LEU A 53 -8.17 -0.39 5.06
CA LEU A 53 -8.88 0.84 4.75
C LEU A 53 -10.35 0.58 4.44
N ASP A 54 -11.19 1.58 4.70
CA ASP A 54 -12.59 1.53 4.27
C ASP A 54 -12.70 1.79 2.76
N LEU A 55 -12.76 0.72 1.98
CA LEU A 55 -12.91 0.77 0.53
C LEU A 55 -14.37 0.85 0.07
N THR A 56 -15.33 1.01 1.01
CA THR A 56 -16.76 1.11 0.69
C THR A 56 -17.17 2.50 0.21
N THR A 57 -16.31 3.49 0.31
CA THR A 57 -16.55 4.86 -0.16
C THR A 57 -16.35 5.05 -1.66
N GLY A 58 -15.82 4.04 -2.35
CA GLY A 58 -15.46 4.10 -3.76
C GLY A 58 -14.09 4.74 -4.00
N PHE A 59 -13.62 4.61 -5.22
CA PHE A 59 -12.31 5.07 -5.64
C PHE A 59 -12.30 6.60 -5.86
N GLU A 60 -11.41 7.34 -5.19
CA GLU A 60 -11.27 8.79 -5.31
C GLU A 60 -10.08 9.18 -6.18
N ASN A 61 -10.33 9.61 -7.42
CA ASN A 61 -9.30 9.99 -8.40
C ASN A 61 -8.82 11.46 -8.29
N TRP A 62 -9.27 12.23 -7.29
CA TRP A 62 -9.04 13.68 -7.26
C TRP A 62 -7.96 14.11 -6.28
N LEU A 63 -7.48 13.22 -5.43
CA LEU A 63 -6.38 13.51 -4.53
C LEU A 63 -5.05 13.48 -5.29
N PRO A 64 -4.06 14.26 -4.86
CA PRO A 64 -2.72 14.26 -5.45
C PRO A 64 -1.85 13.06 -5.00
N TRP A 65 -2.40 12.12 -4.27
CA TRP A 65 -1.86 10.83 -3.87
C TRP A 65 -2.95 9.76 -3.98
N ASP A 66 -2.56 8.49 -3.97
CA ASP A 66 -3.47 7.38 -4.26
C ASP A 66 -4.26 6.92 -3.04
N LEU A 67 -3.63 6.82 -1.84
CA LEU A 67 -4.27 6.33 -0.62
C LEU A 67 -3.90 7.19 0.60
N THR A 68 -4.81 7.24 1.57
CA THR A 68 -4.60 7.88 2.88
C THR A 68 -4.72 6.83 3.98
N TYR A 69 -3.65 6.63 4.76
CA TYR A 69 -3.64 5.72 5.90
C TYR A 69 -3.74 6.50 7.20
N PRO A 70 -4.79 6.32 8.02
CA PRO A 70 -4.98 7.03 9.28
C PRO A 70 -4.01 6.48 10.33
N PHE A 71 -2.84 7.09 10.41
CA PHE A 71 -1.78 6.75 11.34
C PHE A 71 -1.05 8.01 11.79
N GLN A 72 -0.98 8.23 13.11
CA GLN A 72 -0.27 9.39 13.67
C GLN A 72 1.24 9.14 13.68
N TRP A 73 1.98 10.09 13.12
CA TRP A 73 3.45 10.05 13.06
C TRP A 73 4.05 11.44 13.17
N GLN A 74 5.36 11.50 13.37
CA GLN A 74 6.10 12.75 13.50
C GLN A 74 7.29 12.75 12.56
N ASP A 75 7.52 13.85 11.87
CA ASP A 75 8.70 14.02 11.03
C ASP A 75 9.95 14.37 11.84
N SER A 76 11.10 14.43 11.15
CA SER A 76 12.39 14.78 11.77
C SER A 76 12.47 16.19 12.35
N LEU A 77 11.52 17.07 12.02
CA LEU A 77 11.41 18.43 12.54
C LEU A 77 10.45 18.52 13.75
N GLY A 78 9.85 17.39 14.14
CA GLY A 78 8.90 17.32 15.25
C GLY A 78 7.47 17.72 14.88
N GLN A 79 7.15 17.88 13.59
CA GLN A 79 5.79 18.14 13.12
C GLN A 79 4.99 16.85 13.18
N THR A 80 3.83 16.87 13.83
CA THR A 80 2.90 15.73 13.95
C THR A 80 1.89 15.74 12.81
N TYR A 81 1.63 14.55 12.26
CA TYR A 81 0.63 14.29 11.23
C TYR A 81 -0.30 13.17 11.71
N ASP A 82 -1.59 13.23 11.36
CA ASP A 82 -2.60 12.25 11.77
C ASP A 82 -2.84 11.17 10.68
N GLU A 83 -2.20 11.32 9.53
CA GLU A 83 -2.34 10.43 8.39
C GLU A 83 -1.03 10.28 7.62
N VAL A 84 -0.90 9.18 6.88
CA VAL A 84 0.18 8.94 5.92
C VAL A 84 -0.42 8.97 4.51
N ARG A 85 0.09 9.86 3.66
CA ARG A 85 -0.28 9.97 2.24
C ARG A 85 0.60 9.03 1.43
N ILE A 86 0.00 8.15 0.66
CA ILE A 86 0.67 7.05 -0.03
C ILE A 86 0.48 7.18 -1.53
N GLU A 87 1.58 7.08 -2.27
CA GLU A 87 1.60 6.93 -3.72
C GLU A 87 1.93 5.49 -4.07
N VAL A 88 1.09 4.84 -4.88
CA VAL A 88 1.26 3.46 -5.32
C VAL A 88 1.72 3.43 -6.77
N LYS A 89 2.76 2.68 -7.07
CA LYS A 89 3.26 2.50 -8.45
C LYS A 89 3.41 1.03 -8.75
N SER A 90 2.87 0.56 -9.87
CA SER A 90 2.95 -0.84 -10.26
C SER A 90 3.78 -1.06 -11.51
N ALA A 91 4.43 -2.22 -11.57
CA ALA A 91 5.11 -2.73 -12.73
C ALA A 91 5.00 -4.25 -12.80
N SER A 92 5.22 -4.82 -13.99
CA SER A 92 5.21 -6.27 -14.21
C SER A 92 6.21 -6.66 -15.28
N TYR A 93 6.81 -7.84 -15.14
CA TYR A 93 7.63 -8.44 -16.19
C TYR A 93 6.78 -8.89 -17.38
N ILE A 94 5.54 -9.35 -17.12
CA ILE A 94 4.61 -9.83 -18.14
C ILE A 94 3.62 -8.70 -18.48
N GLN A 95 3.37 -8.52 -19.78
CA GLN A 95 2.42 -7.55 -20.30
C GLN A 95 1.20 -8.27 -20.91
N PRO A 96 0.06 -7.62 -21.11
CA PRO A 96 -1.14 -8.25 -21.69
C PRO A 96 -0.93 -8.74 -23.13
N TRP A 97 -0.02 -8.12 -23.87
CA TRP A 97 0.32 -8.53 -25.24
C TRP A 97 1.43 -9.57 -25.28
N GLU A 98 1.60 -10.22 -26.42
CA GLU A 98 2.67 -11.18 -26.65
C GLU A 98 4.03 -10.47 -26.65
N GLN A 99 5.01 -11.03 -25.92
CA GLN A 99 6.34 -10.45 -25.72
C GLN A 99 7.42 -11.42 -26.18
N GLU A 100 8.41 -10.92 -26.91
CA GLU A 100 9.64 -11.69 -27.22
C GLU A 100 10.55 -11.85 -26.01
N LYS A 101 10.50 -10.88 -25.10
CA LYS A 101 11.28 -10.86 -23.84
C LYS A 101 10.48 -10.18 -22.73
N LEU A 102 10.80 -10.50 -21.50
CA LEU A 102 10.24 -9.86 -20.31
C LEU A 102 10.52 -8.35 -20.31
N SER A 103 9.57 -7.57 -19.80
CA SER A 103 9.72 -6.12 -19.68
C SER A 103 10.81 -5.74 -18.70
N ASN A 104 11.55 -4.67 -19.02
CA ASN A 104 12.36 -3.99 -18.03
C ASN A 104 11.45 -3.29 -17.00
N ILE A 105 11.75 -3.48 -15.73
CA ILE A 105 10.96 -2.87 -14.66
C ILE A 105 11.40 -1.43 -14.44
N VAL A 106 10.46 -0.51 -14.65
CA VAL A 106 10.63 0.93 -14.46
C VAL A 106 9.36 1.49 -13.85
N PHE A 107 9.49 2.28 -12.80
CA PHE A 107 8.38 2.95 -12.13
C PHE A 107 8.41 4.46 -12.40
N SER A 108 7.24 5.09 -12.47
CA SER A 108 7.13 6.54 -12.53
C SER A 108 7.31 7.14 -11.12
N ILE A 109 8.20 8.13 -11.01
CA ILE A 109 8.43 8.90 -9.77
C ILE A 109 8.39 10.42 -10.06
N ARG A 110 7.67 10.80 -11.11
CA ARG A 110 7.65 12.19 -11.61
C ARG A 110 7.04 13.13 -10.57
N PRO A 111 7.74 14.23 -10.20
CA PRO A 111 7.12 15.32 -9.46
C PRO A 111 5.95 15.92 -10.25
N THR A 112 4.82 16.13 -9.57
CA THR A 112 3.57 16.68 -10.15
C THR A 112 3.29 18.08 -9.62
N ALA A 113 2.53 18.86 -10.38
CA ALA A 113 2.04 20.15 -9.93
C ALA A 113 0.77 19.95 -9.11
N LYS A 114 0.66 20.62 -7.97
CA LYS A 114 -0.52 20.61 -7.12
C LYS A 114 -1.61 21.50 -7.74
N TRP A 115 -2.87 21.11 -7.58
CA TRP A 115 -4.00 21.98 -7.81
C TRP A 115 -4.21 22.87 -6.60
N GLU A 116 -4.24 24.19 -6.80
CA GLU A 116 -4.55 25.15 -5.75
C GLU A 116 -6.08 25.25 -5.56
N PRO A 117 -6.56 25.70 -4.37
CA PRO A 117 -7.99 25.81 -4.09
C PRO A 117 -8.76 26.72 -5.06
N ASP A 118 -8.06 27.63 -5.74
CA ASP A 118 -8.62 28.55 -6.74
C ASP A 118 -8.72 27.92 -8.16
N GLY A 119 -8.40 26.63 -8.29
CA GLY A 119 -8.45 25.89 -9.54
C GLY A 119 -7.24 26.14 -10.46
N ARG A 120 -6.22 26.86 -10.00
CA ARG A 120 -4.95 27.03 -10.72
C ARG A 120 -4.00 25.88 -10.41
N ARG A 121 -3.11 25.60 -11.35
CA ARG A 121 -2.05 24.64 -11.19
C ARG A 121 -0.81 25.35 -10.63
N SER A 122 -0.23 24.81 -9.56
CA SER A 122 1.02 25.32 -8.99
C SER A 122 2.16 25.23 -10.02
N ASP A 123 3.01 26.26 -10.08
CA ASP A 123 4.23 26.23 -10.90
C ASP A 123 5.30 25.31 -10.29
N GLN A 124 5.23 25.07 -8.97
CA GLN A 124 6.14 24.18 -8.28
C GLN A 124 5.70 22.72 -8.47
N ARG A 125 6.66 21.90 -8.87
CA ARG A 125 6.47 20.45 -8.99
C ARG A 125 7.15 19.76 -7.82
N GLN A 126 6.41 18.92 -7.12
CA GLN A 126 6.91 18.11 -6.01
C GLN A 126 6.20 16.76 -5.98
N ARG A 127 6.78 15.79 -5.28
CA ARG A 127 6.08 14.57 -4.89
C ARG A 127 5.18 14.92 -3.72
N GLN A 128 3.93 14.44 -3.71
CA GLN A 128 2.90 14.97 -2.82
C GLN A 128 2.45 13.97 -1.74
N SER A 129 2.98 12.76 -1.82
CA SER A 129 2.82 11.72 -0.80
C SER A 129 3.95 11.74 0.22
N ASP A 130 3.76 11.08 1.35
CA ASP A 130 4.78 10.89 2.37
C ASP A 130 5.61 9.63 2.09
N VAL A 131 4.97 8.62 1.47
CA VAL A 131 5.53 7.31 1.17
C VAL A 131 5.17 6.89 -0.25
N TYR A 132 6.13 6.27 -0.94
CA TYR A 132 5.93 5.53 -2.18
C TYR A 132 5.94 4.03 -1.92
N ILE A 133 4.96 3.32 -2.48
CA ILE A 133 4.91 1.85 -2.51
C ILE A 133 5.03 1.39 -3.96
N PHE A 134 6.14 0.73 -4.27
CA PHE A 134 6.38 0.16 -5.59
C PHE A 134 5.96 -1.32 -5.58
N CYS A 135 4.88 -1.62 -6.28
CA CYS A 135 4.27 -2.94 -6.38
C CYS A 135 4.77 -3.62 -7.65
N LEU A 136 5.59 -4.63 -7.51
CA LEU A 136 6.10 -5.44 -8.61
C LEU A 136 5.35 -6.76 -8.67
N TYR A 137 4.60 -6.99 -9.75
CA TYR A 137 4.15 -8.33 -10.07
C TYR A 137 5.32 -9.09 -10.70
N ALA A 138 5.94 -9.98 -9.90
CA ALA A 138 7.24 -10.58 -10.17
C ALA A 138 7.18 -11.90 -10.94
N GLU A 139 5.97 -12.40 -11.26
CA GLU A 139 5.80 -13.63 -12.06
C GLU A 139 6.38 -13.44 -13.48
N THR A 140 7.10 -14.45 -13.93
CA THR A 140 7.76 -14.46 -15.24
C THR A 140 7.23 -15.52 -16.20
N ASN A 141 6.45 -16.47 -15.69
CA ASN A 141 5.82 -17.50 -16.51
C ASN A 141 4.39 -17.11 -16.88
N ARG A 142 4.17 -16.75 -18.15
CA ARG A 142 2.87 -16.32 -18.65
C ARG A 142 1.74 -17.35 -18.48
N ARG A 143 2.08 -18.65 -18.42
CA ARG A 143 1.08 -19.71 -18.29
C ARG A 143 0.50 -19.84 -16.89
N THR A 144 1.25 -19.43 -15.89
CA THR A 144 0.89 -19.48 -14.47
C THR A 144 0.61 -18.10 -13.90
N ALA A 145 0.78 -17.04 -14.70
CA ALA A 145 0.57 -15.68 -14.27
C ALA A 145 -0.89 -15.43 -13.92
N ASP A 146 -1.15 -15.20 -12.64
CA ASP A 146 -2.43 -14.79 -12.10
C ASP A 146 -2.20 -13.69 -11.04
N PRO A 147 -2.49 -12.42 -11.36
CA PRO A 147 -2.29 -11.32 -10.41
C PRO A 147 -3.15 -11.41 -9.14
N LEU A 148 -4.18 -12.27 -9.11
CA LEU A 148 -4.97 -12.52 -7.91
C LEU A 148 -4.21 -13.33 -6.86
N ILE A 149 -3.11 -13.99 -7.24
CA ILE A 149 -2.23 -14.73 -6.33
C ILE A 149 -1.19 -13.75 -5.79
N LEU A 150 -1.39 -13.30 -4.53
CA LEU A 150 -0.58 -12.24 -3.94
C LEU A 150 0.87 -12.66 -3.64
N ASP A 151 1.16 -13.96 -3.58
CA ASP A 151 2.54 -14.49 -3.48
C ASP A 151 3.43 -14.10 -4.66
N GLY A 152 2.83 -13.75 -5.80
CA GLY A 152 3.52 -13.26 -6.99
C GLY A 152 3.90 -11.77 -6.93
N TRP A 153 3.57 -11.06 -5.85
CA TRP A 153 3.84 -9.64 -5.71
C TRP A 153 4.97 -9.37 -4.73
N GLU A 154 5.82 -8.41 -5.07
CA GLU A 154 6.84 -7.82 -4.20
C GLU A 154 6.52 -6.35 -3.96
N PHE A 155 6.61 -5.89 -2.71
CA PHE A 155 6.36 -4.51 -2.33
C PHE A 155 7.64 -3.87 -1.81
N TYR A 156 7.96 -2.68 -2.33
CA TYR A 156 9.12 -1.89 -1.95
C TYR A 156 8.65 -0.52 -1.46
N ILE A 157 8.87 -0.22 -0.18
CA ILE A 157 8.40 0.98 0.48
C ILE A 157 9.57 1.95 0.66
N VAL A 158 9.40 3.20 0.20
CA VAL A 158 10.43 4.24 0.25
C VAL A 158 9.79 5.54 0.72
N PRO A 159 10.38 6.24 1.71
CA PRO A 159 9.89 7.56 2.09
C PRO A 159 10.16 8.57 0.97
N THR A 160 9.23 9.48 0.74
CA THR A 160 9.30 10.44 -0.36
C THR A 160 10.52 11.35 -0.28
N TRP A 161 10.92 11.75 0.94
CA TRP A 161 12.11 12.58 1.13
C TRP A 161 13.38 11.92 0.55
N LYS A 162 13.50 10.59 0.65
CA LYS A 162 14.66 9.85 0.10
C LYS A 162 14.67 9.87 -1.43
N LEU A 163 13.48 9.81 -2.07
CA LEU A 163 13.35 9.99 -3.51
C LEU A 163 13.68 11.43 -3.93
N ASP A 164 13.29 12.42 -3.13
CA ASP A 164 13.58 13.82 -3.42
C ASP A 164 15.08 14.12 -3.30
N GLU A 165 15.73 13.60 -2.27
CA GLU A 165 17.17 13.79 -2.03
C GLU A 165 18.03 13.10 -3.11
N ILE A 166 17.74 11.82 -3.43
CA ILE A 166 18.61 11.00 -4.27
C ILE A 166 18.26 11.12 -5.76
N CYS A 167 16.95 11.14 -6.08
CA CYS A 167 16.49 11.15 -7.46
C CYS A 167 16.21 12.56 -7.98
N GLY A 168 15.98 13.55 -7.12
CA GLY A 168 15.67 14.92 -7.51
C GLY A 168 14.53 15.00 -8.55
N PRO A 169 14.74 15.66 -9.71
CA PRO A 169 13.70 15.87 -10.71
C PRO A 169 13.46 14.65 -11.64
N GLN A 170 14.07 13.50 -11.38
CA GLN A 170 13.90 12.31 -12.20
C GLN A 170 12.43 11.92 -12.32
N LYS A 171 12.06 11.47 -13.52
CA LYS A 171 10.67 11.08 -13.84
C LYS A 171 10.40 9.60 -13.63
N THR A 172 11.45 8.78 -13.63
CA THR A 172 11.35 7.33 -13.54
C THR A 172 12.51 6.75 -12.73
N ILE A 173 12.30 5.57 -12.15
CA ILE A 173 13.33 4.79 -11.46
C ILE A 173 13.28 3.34 -11.93
N SER A 174 14.44 2.75 -12.25
CA SER A 174 14.53 1.33 -12.54
C SER A 174 14.48 0.49 -11.26
N LEU A 175 14.10 -0.80 -11.36
CA LEU A 175 14.12 -1.71 -10.21
C LEU A 175 15.51 -1.81 -9.56
N ASN A 176 16.56 -1.83 -10.37
CA ASN A 176 17.94 -1.88 -9.85
C ASN A 176 18.28 -0.62 -9.05
N SER A 177 17.95 0.57 -9.58
CA SER A 177 18.15 1.83 -8.86
C SER A 177 17.26 1.93 -7.62
N LEU A 178 16.04 1.45 -7.69
CA LEU A 178 15.13 1.39 -6.54
C LEU A 178 15.72 0.52 -5.41
N ARG A 179 16.26 -0.65 -5.75
CA ARG A 179 16.90 -1.54 -4.77
C ARG A 179 18.16 -0.92 -4.13
N GLN A 180 18.86 -0.02 -4.84
CA GLN A 180 20.01 0.72 -4.30
C GLN A 180 19.62 1.81 -3.30
N LEU A 181 18.34 2.20 -3.26
CA LEU A 181 17.81 3.11 -2.24
C LEU A 181 17.58 2.41 -0.89
N ASP A 182 17.90 1.12 -0.78
CA ASP A 182 17.60 0.33 0.42
C ASP A 182 16.14 0.49 0.87
N PRO A 183 15.17 0.08 0.02
CA PRO A 183 13.74 0.15 0.34
C PRO A 183 13.39 -0.89 1.40
N ILE A 184 12.39 -0.61 2.23
CA ILE A 184 11.80 -1.64 3.07
C ILE A 184 11.04 -2.60 2.13
N ARG A 185 11.40 -3.89 2.17
CA ARG A 185 10.74 -4.93 1.37
C ARG A 185 9.69 -5.63 2.21
N ALA A 186 8.52 -5.84 1.63
CA ALA A 186 7.42 -6.54 2.27
C ALA A 186 6.73 -7.49 1.30
N ASP A 187 6.06 -8.49 1.84
CA ASP A 187 4.95 -9.18 1.22
C ASP A 187 3.63 -8.49 1.57
N TYR A 188 2.51 -9.02 1.10
CA TYR A 188 1.18 -8.45 1.38
C TYR A 188 0.92 -8.26 2.88
N SER A 189 1.29 -9.22 3.71
CA SER A 189 1.05 -9.19 5.16
C SER A 189 1.93 -8.19 5.90
N GLY A 190 3.08 -7.84 5.33
CA GLY A 190 4.06 -6.93 5.90
C GLY A 190 3.89 -5.47 5.51
N ILE A 191 3.00 -5.12 4.56
CA ILE A 191 2.86 -3.75 4.04
C ILE A 191 2.61 -2.73 5.15
N GLN A 192 1.65 -3.00 6.05
CA GLN A 192 1.30 -2.08 7.12
C GLN A 192 2.49 -1.79 8.04
N ALA A 193 3.22 -2.84 8.45
CA ALA A 193 4.41 -2.70 9.28
C ALA A 193 5.51 -1.90 8.60
N ALA A 194 5.72 -2.17 7.31
CA ALA A 194 6.73 -1.49 6.52
C ALA A 194 6.45 0.02 6.35
N ILE A 195 5.17 0.41 6.20
CA ILE A 195 4.78 1.83 6.16
C ILE A 195 5.04 2.51 7.50
N VAL A 196 4.62 1.89 8.60
CA VAL A 196 4.86 2.42 9.95
C VAL A 196 6.35 2.60 10.20
N GLN A 197 7.16 1.60 9.89
CA GLN A 197 8.62 1.69 9.98
C GLN A 197 9.18 2.82 9.10
N CYS A 198 8.65 2.98 7.89
CA CYS A 198 9.10 3.98 6.92
C CYS A 198 8.90 5.42 7.41
N VAL A 199 7.79 5.71 8.10
CA VAL A 199 7.47 7.07 8.57
C VAL A 199 8.02 7.38 9.96
N GLN A 200 8.27 6.36 10.78
CA GLN A 200 8.82 6.54 12.12
C GLN A 200 10.36 6.60 12.14
N GLY A 201 11.03 6.21 11.04
CA GLY A 201 12.49 6.11 10.98
C GLY A 201 13.04 4.92 11.76
N ASP A 202 14.38 4.73 11.72
CA ASP A 202 15.09 3.59 12.32
C ASP A 202 15.18 3.60 13.85
N GLU A 203 14.47 4.46 14.58
CA GLU A 203 14.54 4.51 16.05
C GLU A 203 13.99 3.27 16.77
N CYS A 204 13.38 2.35 16.02
CA CYS A 204 12.86 1.07 16.54
C CYS A 204 13.72 -0.15 16.22
N THR A 205 14.95 -0.01 15.77
CA THR A 205 15.87 -1.17 15.72
C THR A 205 16.51 -1.38 17.08
N PRO A 206 16.19 -2.49 17.80
CA PRO A 206 16.98 -2.86 18.95
C PRO A 206 18.43 -3.12 18.51
N PRO A 207 19.45 -2.85 19.36
CA PRO A 207 20.85 -3.02 19.00
C PRO A 207 21.08 -4.45 18.48
N PRO A 208 21.95 -4.63 17.46
CA PRO A 208 22.19 -5.93 16.85
C PRO A 208 22.71 -6.90 17.92
N GLY A 209 21.92 -7.90 18.26
CA GLY A 209 22.32 -8.99 19.14
C GLY A 209 21.29 -9.57 20.09
N ILE A 210 20.13 -8.97 20.33
CA ILE A 210 19.23 -9.47 21.39
C ILE A 210 17.79 -9.79 20.95
N LEU A 211 17.26 -9.37 19.79
CA LEU A 211 15.81 -9.45 19.58
C LEU A 211 15.33 -9.78 18.16
N HIS A 212 15.81 -10.85 17.53
CA HIS A 212 15.16 -11.35 16.31
C HIS A 212 13.76 -11.96 16.54
N ASN A 213 13.41 -12.33 17.78
CA ASN A 213 12.13 -13.00 18.07
C ASN A 213 11.14 -12.19 18.91
N PHE A 214 11.57 -11.07 19.53
CA PHE A 214 10.69 -10.34 20.46
C PHE A 214 9.89 -9.24 19.77
N CYS A 215 10.43 -8.58 18.76
CA CYS A 215 9.77 -7.46 18.09
C CYS A 215 8.60 -7.95 17.20
N ALA A 216 8.78 -9.04 16.45
CA ALA A 216 7.71 -9.63 15.65
C ALA A 216 6.55 -10.15 16.52
N PHE A 217 6.85 -10.71 17.68
CA PHE A 217 5.83 -11.23 18.60
C PHE A 217 5.05 -10.10 19.29
N CYS A 218 5.72 -9.04 19.74
CA CYS A 218 5.06 -7.84 20.29
C CYS A 218 4.22 -7.12 19.25
N TYR A 219 4.67 -7.03 17.99
CA TYR A 219 3.93 -6.40 16.92
C TYR A 219 2.67 -7.19 16.53
N VAL A 220 2.76 -8.51 16.41
CA VAL A 220 1.60 -9.39 16.16
C VAL A 220 0.57 -9.27 17.29
N ILE A 221 1.03 -9.17 18.54
CA ILE A 221 0.14 -8.98 19.71
C ILE A 221 -0.52 -7.59 19.65
N LEU A 222 0.20 -6.53 19.28
CA LEU A 222 -0.34 -5.17 19.18
C LEU A 222 -1.37 -5.06 18.06
N VAL A 223 -1.10 -5.65 16.89
CA VAL A 223 -2.05 -5.67 15.76
C VAL A 223 -3.31 -6.48 16.12
N HIS A 224 -3.15 -7.64 16.80
CA HIS A 224 -4.29 -8.41 17.27
C HIS A 224 -5.07 -7.70 18.38
N TYR A 225 -4.39 -6.96 19.26
CA TYR A 225 -5.03 -6.12 20.28
C TYR A 225 -5.86 -4.99 19.66
N TYR A 226 -5.32 -4.31 18.65
CA TYR A 226 -6.03 -3.24 17.93
C TYR A 226 -7.26 -3.79 17.17
N LYS A 227 -7.13 -4.95 16.50
CA LYS A 227 -8.26 -5.65 15.86
C LYS A 227 -9.33 -6.10 16.88
N ALA A 228 -8.91 -6.58 18.04
CA ALA A 228 -9.81 -7.02 19.11
C ALA A 228 -10.51 -5.83 19.80
N ALA A 229 -9.82 -4.71 19.97
CA ALA A 229 -10.38 -3.47 20.56
C ALA A 229 -11.44 -2.84 19.65
N ARG A 230 -11.19 -2.82 18.34
CA ARG A 230 -12.14 -2.30 17.34
C ARG A 230 -13.43 -3.14 17.23
N ASN A 231 -13.35 -4.43 17.57
CA ASN A 231 -14.48 -5.35 17.55
C ASN A 231 -15.16 -5.57 18.94
N GLY A 232 -14.92 -4.69 19.92
CA GLY A 232 -15.53 -4.77 21.25
C GLY A 232 -15.07 -5.96 22.11
N ARG A 233 -13.96 -6.64 21.76
CA ARG A 233 -13.42 -7.82 22.47
C ARG A 233 -12.18 -7.53 23.29
N ALA A 234 -11.92 -6.28 23.66
CA ALA A 234 -10.74 -5.86 24.41
C ALA A 234 -10.59 -6.48 25.83
N ALA A 235 -11.69 -6.99 26.41
CA ALA A 235 -11.69 -7.49 27.77
C ALA A 235 -10.91 -8.82 27.96
N LEU A 236 -10.71 -9.59 26.91
CA LEU A 236 -10.05 -10.91 27.02
C LEU A 236 -8.51 -10.84 27.10
N PHE A 237 -7.90 -9.76 26.62
CA PHE A 237 -6.44 -9.60 26.59
C PHE A 237 -5.84 -8.99 27.87
N ALA A 238 -6.63 -8.26 28.65
CA ALA A 238 -6.19 -7.74 29.96
C ALA A 238 -5.90 -8.85 30.97
N LEU A 239 -6.52 -10.03 30.78
CA LEU A 239 -6.28 -11.23 31.61
C LEU A 239 -4.94 -11.90 31.29
N TYR A 240 -4.47 -11.84 30.05
CA TYR A 240 -3.21 -12.48 29.62
C TYR A 240 -1.98 -11.77 30.18
N PHE A 241 -1.97 -10.43 30.22
CA PHE A 241 -0.87 -9.66 30.82
C PHE A 241 -0.80 -9.79 32.36
N ARG A 242 -1.90 -10.07 33.02
CA ARG A 242 -1.92 -10.32 34.50
C ARG A 242 -1.34 -11.69 34.88
N PHE A 243 -1.32 -12.65 33.96
CA PHE A 243 -0.82 -13.99 34.22
C PHE A 243 0.67 -14.19 33.88
N PHE A 244 1.19 -13.48 32.87
CA PHE A 244 2.58 -13.62 32.43
C PHE A 244 3.55 -12.55 32.96
N GLY A 245 3.07 -11.44 33.54
CA GLY A 245 3.89 -10.39 34.14
C GLY A 245 4.45 -10.73 35.55
N ARG A 246 4.37 -11.96 36.01
CA ARG A 246 4.80 -12.37 37.37
C ARG A 246 6.02 -13.30 37.41
N TYR A 247 6.77 -13.44 36.31
CA TYR A 247 7.88 -14.40 36.24
C TYR A 247 9.29 -13.78 36.16
N ASP A 248 9.50 -12.50 36.52
CA ASP A 248 10.84 -11.92 36.56
C ASP A 248 11.11 -11.14 37.85
N HIS A 249 10.99 -11.79 39.00
CA HIS A 249 11.58 -11.29 40.25
C HIS A 249 11.80 -12.45 41.23
N GLU A 250 12.72 -13.38 40.92
CA GLU A 250 13.40 -14.23 41.90
C GLU A 250 14.57 -14.90 41.21
N GLU A 251 15.75 -14.25 41.25
CA GLU A 251 17.07 -14.90 41.35
C GLU A 251 18.14 -13.80 41.38
N THR A 252 18.38 -13.26 42.57
CA THR A 252 19.74 -12.86 43.05
C THR A 252 19.70 -12.75 44.57
N SER A 253 20.15 -13.79 45.22
CA SER A 253 20.81 -13.74 46.52
C SER A 253 21.81 -14.88 46.56
#